data_6979109548abc350fdc4e188113ce8a3
#
_entry.id   6979109548abc350fdc4e188113ce8a3
#
_cell.length_a   1.000
_cell.length_b   1.000
_cell.length_c   1.000
_cell.angle_alpha   90.00
_cell.angle_beta   90.00
_cell.angle_gamma   90.00
#
_symmetry.space_group_name_H-M   'P 1'
#
loop_
_entity.id
_entity.type
_entity.pdbx_description
1 polymer ?
#
loop_
_entity_poly.entity_id
_entity_poly.type
_entity_poly.pdbx_seq_one_letter_code
_entity_poly.pdbx_strand_id
1 'polypeptide(L)'
;MNNIMQYKGYVGSVEFSENDGILFGKVQGIRSLISYEGTSVQELLDDFHGAVDDYLASCAEEGYEPEAAFNDRLNIRFKNPDTHRRIAIYAMTHDQTVNNFINDTVEEKLNAIGA
;
A
#
# COMPACT_ATOMS: atom_id res chain seq x y z
N MET A 1 -0.85 3.30 15.43
CA MET A 1 -1.96 4.20 15.19
C MET A 1 -2.38 4.17 13.74
N ASN A 2 -3.66 3.95 13.51
CA ASN A 2 -4.13 3.62 12.18
C ASN A 2 -4.93 4.76 11.57
N ASN A 3 -4.23 5.65 10.86
CA ASN A 3 -4.90 6.71 10.11
C ASN A 3 -5.10 6.24 8.66
N ILE A 4 -5.71 5.07 8.52
CA ILE A 4 -6.01 4.47 7.22
C ILE A 4 -7.40 3.86 7.20
N MET A 5 -7.95 3.78 5.99
CA MET A 5 -9.18 3.07 5.70
C MET A 5 -8.88 2.04 4.61
N GLN A 6 -9.67 0.98 4.54
CA GLN A 6 -9.49 -0.05 3.52
C GLN A 6 -10.84 -0.38 2.88
N TYR A 7 -10.83 -0.56 1.56
CA TYR A 7 -12.04 -0.90 0.81
C TYR A 7 -11.66 -1.53 -0.53
N LYS A 8 -12.18 -2.71 -0.79
CA LYS A 8 -11.94 -3.47 -2.03
C LYS A 8 -10.46 -3.58 -2.41
N GLY A 9 -9.59 -3.79 -1.42
CA GLY A 9 -8.15 -3.89 -1.62
C GLY A 9 -7.42 -2.57 -1.72
N TYR A 10 -8.11 -1.45 -1.68
CA TYR A 10 -7.51 -0.11 -1.70
C TYR A 10 -7.35 0.44 -0.29
N VAL A 11 -6.26 1.14 -0.08
CA VAL A 11 -5.93 1.74 1.21
C VAL A 11 -6.00 3.26 1.05
N GLY A 12 -6.77 3.90 1.91
CA GLY A 12 -6.91 5.35 1.92
C GLY A 12 -6.31 5.97 3.17
N SER A 13 -5.66 7.12 3.01
CA SER A 13 -5.16 7.90 4.13
C SER A 13 -6.27 8.71 4.79
N VAL A 14 -6.04 9.11 6.04
CA VAL A 14 -6.94 10.01 6.76
C VAL A 14 -6.11 11.15 7.31
N GLU A 15 -6.44 12.37 6.91
CA GLU A 15 -5.78 13.59 7.36
C GLU A 15 -6.83 14.58 7.80
N PHE A 16 -6.40 15.55 8.58
CA PHE A 16 -7.26 16.54 9.18
C PHE A 16 -6.78 17.94 8.78
N SER A 17 -7.71 18.78 8.33
CA SER A 17 -7.42 20.19 8.05
C SER A 17 -8.15 21.06 9.06
N GLU A 18 -7.41 21.69 9.97
CA GLU A 18 -7.96 22.59 10.95
C GLU A 18 -8.60 23.83 10.28
N ASN A 19 -7.91 24.38 9.27
CA ASN A 19 -8.36 25.58 8.60
C ASN A 19 -9.68 25.39 7.87
N ASP A 20 -9.87 24.25 7.23
CA ASP A 20 -11.06 23.96 6.45
C ASP A 20 -12.12 23.19 7.24
N GLY A 21 -11.74 22.68 8.41
CA GLY A 21 -12.66 21.90 9.25
C GLY A 21 -13.12 20.60 8.61
N ILE A 22 -12.23 19.95 7.85
CA ILE A 22 -12.55 18.72 7.14
C ILE A 22 -11.55 17.61 7.45
N LEU A 23 -12.03 16.39 7.27
CA LEU A 23 -11.19 15.21 7.14
C LEU A 23 -11.02 14.94 5.65
N PHE A 24 -9.84 14.54 5.22
CA PHE A 24 -9.57 14.27 3.81
C PHE A 24 -8.48 13.21 3.68
N GLY A 25 -8.27 12.75 2.45
CA GLY A 25 -7.20 11.81 2.16
C GLY A 25 -7.17 11.42 0.71
N LYS A 26 -6.32 10.46 0.40
CA LYS A 26 -6.21 9.90 -0.95
C LYS A 26 -5.84 8.43 -0.87
N VAL A 27 -6.16 7.71 -1.94
CA VAL A 27 -5.78 6.30 -2.08
C VAL A 27 -4.27 6.20 -2.24
N GLN A 28 -3.68 5.28 -1.49
CA GLN A 28 -2.25 5.06 -1.44
C GLN A 28 -1.82 3.92 -2.37
N GLY A 29 -0.57 3.97 -2.82
CA GLY A 29 0.02 2.84 -3.55
C GLY A 29 -0.45 2.67 -5.00
N ILE A 30 -1.08 3.68 -5.58
CA ILE A 30 -1.46 3.69 -7.00
C ILE A 30 -0.99 5.00 -7.64
N ARG A 31 -0.97 5.05 -8.98
CA ARG A 31 -0.56 6.25 -9.72
C ARG A 31 -1.69 7.25 -9.88
N SER A 32 -2.90 6.75 -10.05
CA SER A 32 -4.08 7.61 -10.19
C SER A 32 -4.33 8.39 -8.92
N LEU A 33 -4.78 9.63 -9.06
CA LEU A 33 -5.16 10.44 -7.92
C LEU A 33 -6.63 10.22 -7.62
N ILE A 34 -6.89 9.55 -6.51
CA ILE A 34 -8.25 9.35 -5.99
C ILE A 34 -8.29 9.97 -4.61
N SER A 35 -8.98 11.09 -4.49
CA SER A 35 -9.09 11.84 -3.24
C SER A 35 -10.55 11.90 -2.79
N TYR A 36 -10.70 12.19 -1.51
CA TYR A 36 -12.02 12.21 -0.87
C TYR A 36 -11.96 13.09 0.38
N GLU A 37 -13.12 13.53 0.85
CA GLU A 37 -13.22 14.38 2.03
C GLU A 37 -14.57 14.25 2.70
N GLY A 38 -14.69 14.77 3.91
CA GLY A 38 -15.93 14.85 4.64
C GLY A 38 -15.79 15.66 5.92
N THR A 39 -16.91 16.10 6.46
CA THR A 39 -16.93 16.87 7.71
C THR A 39 -17.16 15.97 8.93
N SER A 40 -17.38 14.69 8.71
CA SER A 40 -17.50 13.68 9.77
C SER A 40 -16.80 12.41 9.30
N VAL A 41 -16.56 11.49 10.24
CA VAL A 41 -15.98 10.19 9.92
C VAL A 41 -16.86 9.42 8.92
N GLN A 42 -18.17 9.45 9.13
CA GLN A 42 -19.10 8.74 8.24
C GLN A 42 -19.09 9.33 6.84
N GLU A 43 -19.08 10.65 6.70
CA GLU A 43 -18.99 11.30 5.39
C GLU A 43 -17.70 10.97 4.70
N LEU A 44 -16.58 10.96 5.43
CA LEU A 44 -15.28 10.59 4.88
C LEU A 44 -15.29 9.17 4.35
N LEU A 45 -15.81 8.21 5.12
CA LEU A 45 -15.91 6.82 4.72
C LEU A 45 -16.78 6.64 3.47
N ASP A 46 -17.94 7.30 3.45
CA ASP A 46 -18.85 7.23 2.31
C ASP A 46 -18.21 7.81 1.06
N ASP A 47 -17.50 8.93 1.20
CA ASP A 47 -16.82 9.56 0.06
C ASP A 47 -15.64 8.72 -0.43
N PHE A 48 -14.89 8.10 0.47
CA PHE A 48 -13.82 7.17 0.12
C PHE A 48 -14.37 5.97 -0.65
N HIS A 49 -15.41 5.33 -0.13
CA HIS A 49 -16.04 4.18 -0.81
C HIS A 49 -16.58 4.57 -2.18
N GLY A 50 -17.26 5.71 -2.26
CA GLY A 50 -17.78 6.22 -3.53
C GLY A 50 -16.69 6.51 -4.53
N ALA A 51 -15.59 7.10 -4.09
CA ALA A 51 -14.46 7.42 -4.96
C ALA A 51 -13.80 6.16 -5.52
N VAL A 52 -13.63 5.12 -4.69
CA VAL A 52 -13.09 3.83 -5.14
C VAL A 52 -14.06 3.19 -6.14
N ASP A 53 -15.36 3.16 -5.82
CA ASP A 53 -16.37 2.57 -6.71
C ASP A 53 -16.42 3.29 -8.05
N ASP A 54 -16.36 4.63 -8.04
CA ASP A 54 -16.33 5.43 -9.25
C ASP A 54 -15.09 5.15 -10.11
N TYR A 55 -13.94 5.00 -9.47
CA TYR A 55 -12.71 4.63 -10.15
C TYR A 55 -12.84 3.28 -10.84
N LEU A 56 -13.33 2.27 -10.12
CA LEU A 56 -13.51 0.93 -10.67
C LEU A 56 -14.52 0.91 -11.81
N ALA A 57 -15.62 1.66 -11.68
CA ALA A 57 -16.62 1.79 -12.73
C ALA A 57 -16.04 2.47 -13.97
N SER A 58 -15.25 3.52 -13.80
CA SER A 58 -14.59 4.21 -14.91
C SER A 58 -13.61 3.30 -15.64
N CYS A 59 -12.84 2.50 -14.90
CA CYS A 59 -11.92 1.52 -15.51
C CYS A 59 -12.68 0.51 -16.35
N ALA A 60 -13.77 -0.02 -15.83
CA ALA A 60 -14.61 -1.00 -16.54
C ALA A 60 -15.22 -0.40 -17.81
N GLU A 61 -15.72 0.83 -17.70
CA GLU A 61 -16.34 1.54 -18.83
C GLU A 61 -15.35 1.84 -19.96
N GLU A 62 -14.12 2.22 -19.59
CA GLU A 62 -13.07 2.58 -20.54
C GLU A 62 -12.20 1.40 -20.98
N GLY A 63 -12.40 0.22 -20.39
CA GLY A 63 -11.66 -0.98 -20.74
C GLY A 63 -10.26 -1.06 -20.15
N TYR A 64 -10.01 -0.34 -19.07
CA TYR A 64 -8.73 -0.42 -18.35
C TYR A 64 -8.79 -1.42 -17.22
N GLU A 65 -7.65 -2.09 -16.97
CA GLU A 65 -7.47 -2.84 -15.74
C GLU A 65 -7.26 -1.86 -14.59
N PRO A 66 -8.03 -1.97 -13.49
CA PRO A 66 -7.77 -1.14 -12.32
C PRO A 66 -6.37 -1.39 -11.75
N GLU A 67 -5.72 -0.34 -11.26
CA GLU A 67 -4.43 -0.49 -10.61
C GLU A 67 -4.60 -1.30 -9.32
N ALA A 68 -3.73 -2.27 -9.09
CA ALA A 68 -3.64 -2.95 -7.81
C ALA A 68 -2.76 -2.10 -6.88
N ALA A 69 -3.23 -1.85 -5.66
CA ALA A 69 -2.47 -1.05 -4.70
C ALA A 69 -1.16 -1.75 -4.33
N PHE A 70 -0.09 -0.97 -4.24
CA PHE A 70 1.24 -1.45 -3.84
C PHE A 70 1.79 -2.58 -4.72
N ASN A 71 1.53 -2.51 -6.01
CA ASN A 71 1.96 -3.54 -6.97
C ASN A 71 3.25 -3.18 -7.70
N ASP A 72 3.91 -2.09 -7.32
CA ASP A 72 5.17 -1.65 -7.92
C ASP A 72 6.35 -2.38 -7.29
N ARG A 73 7.50 -2.30 -7.99
CA ARG A 73 8.76 -2.80 -7.45
C ARG A 73 9.15 -2.00 -6.22
N LEU A 74 9.69 -2.69 -5.24
CA LEU A 74 10.21 -2.09 -4.02
C LEU A 74 11.74 -2.09 -4.06
N ASN A 75 12.36 -0.91 -3.94
CA ASN A 75 13.80 -0.79 -3.83
C ASN A 75 14.16 -0.62 -2.36
N ILE A 76 15.06 -1.45 -1.86
CA ILE A 76 15.46 -1.44 -0.47
C ILE A 76 16.96 -1.10 -0.38
N ARG A 77 17.29 -0.20 0.54
CA ARG A 77 18.68 0.07 0.91
C ARG A 77 18.89 -0.40 2.35
N PHE A 78 19.79 -1.34 2.54
CA PHE A 78 20.09 -1.81 3.89
C PHE A 78 20.90 -0.77 4.68
N LYS A 79 20.55 -0.58 5.93
CA LYS A 79 21.26 0.35 6.82
C LYS A 79 22.67 -0.12 7.12
N ASN A 80 22.83 -1.44 7.33
CA ASN A 80 24.13 -2.05 7.53
C ASN A 80 24.71 -2.42 6.16
N PRO A 81 25.87 -1.89 5.77
CA PRO A 81 26.45 -2.17 4.46
C PRO A 81 26.87 -3.63 4.27
N ASP A 82 26.98 -4.39 5.34
CA ASP A 82 27.35 -5.81 5.29
C ASP A 82 26.14 -6.75 5.08
N THR A 83 24.94 -6.26 5.22
CA THR A 83 23.73 -7.11 5.14
C THR A 83 23.58 -7.77 3.80
N HIS A 84 23.72 -7.04 2.71
CA HIS A 84 23.60 -7.59 1.37
C HIS A 84 24.63 -8.71 1.13
N ARG A 85 25.87 -8.48 1.54
CA ARG A 85 26.94 -9.47 1.43
C ARG A 85 26.61 -10.75 2.19
N ARG A 86 26.11 -10.63 3.41
CA ARG A 86 25.73 -11.78 4.23
C ARG A 86 24.61 -12.59 3.60
N ILE A 87 23.61 -11.90 3.07
CA ILE A 87 22.51 -12.56 2.36
C ILE A 87 23.02 -13.30 1.12
N ALA A 88 23.88 -12.66 0.34
CA ALA A 88 24.43 -13.24 -0.88
C ALA A 88 25.21 -14.52 -0.57
N ILE A 89 26.06 -14.49 0.46
CA ILE A 89 26.86 -15.65 0.86
C ILE A 89 25.95 -16.79 1.32
N TYR A 90 24.97 -16.49 2.15
CA TYR A 90 24.02 -17.51 2.62
C TYR A 90 23.25 -18.14 1.46
N ALA A 91 22.73 -17.31 0.55
CA ALA A 91 21.97 -17.78 -0.60
C ALA A 91 22.83 -18.70 -1.49
N MET A 92 24.06 -18.29 -1.75
CA MET A 92 24.99 -19.08 -2.57
C MET A 92 25.33 -20.43 -1.97
N THR A 93 25.44 -20.51 -0.65
CA THR A 93 25.79 -21.75 0.06
C THR A 93 24.59 -22.66 0.34
N HIS A 94 23.36 -22.20 0.05
CA HIS A 94 22.13 -22.96 0.29
C HIS A 94 21.32 -23.15 -0.99
N ASP A 95 21.94 -23.02 -2.16
CA ASP A 95 21.27 -23.17 -3.46
C ASP A 95 20.00 -22.32 -3.59
N GLN A 96 20.06 -21.10 -3.11
CA GLN A 96 18.94 -20.17 -3.05
C GLN A 96 19.31 -18.86 -3.73
N THR A 97 18.34 -18.16 -4.33
CA THR A 97 18.59 -16.82 -4.83
C THR A 97 18.43 -15.79 -3.72
N VAL A 98 19.10 -14.64 -3.86
CA VAL A 98 18.92 -13.52 -2.93
C VAL A 98 17.44 -13.11 -2.88
N ASN A 99 16.79 -13.09 -4.04
CA ASN A 99 15.38 -12.71 -4.13
C ASN A 99 14.49 -13.67 -3.32
N ASN A 100 14.70 -14.98 -3.45
CA ASN A 100 13.93 -15.97 -2.68
C ASN A 100 14.20 -15.87 -1.19
N PHE A 101 15.46 -15.66 -0.80
CA PHE A 101 15.81 -15.47 0.61
C PHE A 101 15.03 -14.30 1.22
N ILE A 102 15.02 -13.15 0.51
CA ILE A 102 14.33 -11.95 0.99
C ILE A 102 12.82 -12.19 1.07
N ASN A 103 12.24 -12.80 0.03
CA ASN A 103 10.82 -13.12 0.02
C ASN A 103 10.42 -14.01 1.20
N ASP A 104 11.14 -15.10 1.42
CA ASP A 104 10.87 -16.03 2.52
C ASP A 104 10.99 -15.35 3.87
N THR A 105 12.05 -14.57 4.06
CA THR A 105 12.31 -13.86 5.32
C THR A 105 11.22 -12.83 5.63
N VAL A 106 10.81 -12.07 4.65
CA VAL A 106 9.75 -11.07 4.81
C VAL A 106 8.43 -11.75 5.14
N GLU A 107 8.07 -12.82 4.42
CA GLU A 107 6.86 -13.59 4.69
C GLU A 107 6.85 -14.19 6.10
N GLU A 108 7.97 -14.75 6.54
CA GLU A 108 8.10 -15.28 7.90
C GLU A 108 7.84 -14.21 8.95
N LYS A 109 8.42 -13.02 8.75
CA LYS A 109 8.24 -11.90 9.67
C LYS A 109 6.79 -11.43 9.71
N LEU A 110 6.17 -11.26 8.55
CA LEU A 110 4.77 -10.81 8.45
C LEU A 110 3.84 -11.82 9.13
N ASN A 111 4.05 -13.12 8.90
CA ASN A 111 3.26 -14.16 9.52
C ASN A 111 3.45 -14.17 11.04
N ALA A 112 4.67 -13.96 11.51
CA ALA A 112 4.97 -13.94 12.94
C ALA A 112 4.29 -12.80 13.68
N ILE A 113 4.12 -11.65 13.02
CA ILE A 113 3.47 -10.48 13.64
C ILE A 113 1.98 -10.38 13.30
N GLY A 114 1.42 -11.32 12.54
CA GLY A 114 -0.01 -11.33 12.19
C GLY A 114 -0.43 -10.30 11.17
N ALA A 115 0.50 -9.89 10.34
CA ALA A 115 0.21 -8.89 9.32
C ALA A 115 -0.21 -9.52 7.98
#